data_6f296d8e83a97c1c88be2dc4b36b0f9f
#
_entry.id   6f296d8e83a97c1c88be2dc4b36b0f9f
#
_cell.length_a   1.000
_cell.length_b   1.000
_cell.length_c   1.000
_cell.angle_alpha   90.00
_cell.angle_beta   90.00
_cell.angle_gamma   90.00
#
_symmetry.space_group_name_H-M   'P 1'
#
loop_
_entity.id
_entity.type
_entity.pdbx_description
1 polymer ?
#
loop_
_entity_poly.entity_id
_entity_poly.type
_entity_poly.pdbx_seq_one_letter_code
_entity_poly.pdbx_strand_id
1 'polypeptide(L)'
;MDGLLKKILKELIDDYGMGILDDPDRLSQFMEDRCPSCRTGIFRLTFALGHLVKYGWSPQVHLSSKDTSKYVTMLCKNLSFKRSDAEEIMSILKDVTFPYVDDLSDEKVFAATPGNLKRISGGISTKPRTMWMRRKSFYNGLILVVSLIAIAVLFFQIGGQRTPLGDEFRIAFFEHLDGPKAQEGHNRLRAAQLAVELINRQGGIRGYKLKIVGFNTPDNPEEAALYVRDVMKDKSILVMMTGMDYKIIEKIAPIADAIEVPLVVTTKDMMNDSISDGAKPLLYVFSIVNDLSARAKMLAYFAMQGLSGKTIGIIYNSENEMDVAEHDELLRWIKIFGGTVKADIGKTSADGSDYTNAAGAITESGAEQLIIPGGISRIPGVLAQFRTAGFSGPILAEDYTEFPAENHQNVYVANSWWINELSSLDPQIRSVLKDYRSLYNENCPNEDVKSVILAYDGVKWIANSLSNAPGYRGEAIRHALLATRNFQMTHATLSIDPRSHAPLNKSMTLIYCDSSKGIFQKRIRARKD
;
A
#
# COMPACT_ATOMS: atom_id res chain seq x y z
N MET A 1 -8.57 -30.61 13.22
CA MET A 1 -8.23 -29.31 12.58
C MET A 1 -8.99 -28.17 13.28
N ASP A 2 -10.21 -28.43 13.72
CA ASP A 2 -11.17 -27.45 14.23
C ASP A 2 -10.75 -26.71 15.49
N GLY A 3 -10.21 -27.42 16.48
CA GLY A 3 -9.84 -26.83 17.77
C GLY A 3 -8.72 -25.77 17.67
N LEU A 4 -7.78 -25.95 16.75
CA LEU A 4 -6.66 -25.03 16.58
C LEU A 4 -7.09 -23.76 15.83
N LEU A 5 -7.86 -23.89 14.75
CA LEU A 5 -8.40 -22.75 14.02
C LEU A 5 -9.33 -21.89 14.89
N LYS A 6 -10.19 -22.54 15.67
CA LYS A 6 -11.06 -21.88 16.63
C LYS A 6 -10.28 -21.12 17.70
N LYS A 7 -9.20 -21.74 18.24
CA LYS A 7 -8.34 -21.09 19.23
C LYS A 7 -7.66 -19.85 18.66
N ILE A 8 -7.07 -19.97 17.47
CA ILE A 8 -6.39 -18.84 16.79
C ILE A 8 -7.38 -17.73 16.46
N LEU A 9 -8.58 -18.07 15.98
CA LEU A 9 -9.62 -17.11 15.68
C LEU A 9 -10.07 -16.35 16.93
N LYS A 10 -10.21 -17.06 18.07
CA LYS A 10 -10.53 -16.44 19.34
C LYS A 10 -9.44 -15.49 19.82
N GLU A 11 -8.18 -15.90 19.78
CA GLU A 11 -7.04 -15.05 20.12
C GLU A 11 -6.98 -13.78 19.23
N LEU A 12 -7.31 -13.91 17.93
CA LEU A 12 -7.34 -12.76 17.01
C LEU A 12 -8.50 -11.80 17.33
N ILE A 13 -9.65 -12.32 17.75
CA ILE A 13 -10.77 -11.48 18.19
C ILE A 13 -10.45 -10.79 19.52
N ASP A 14 -9.78 -11.46 20.44
CA ASP A 14 -9.34 -10.88 21.70
C ASP A 14 -8.31 -9.76 21.46
N ASP A 15 -7.40 -9.93 20.48
CA ASP A 15 -6.35 -8.96 20.14
C ASP A 15 -6.85 -7.77 19.29
N TYR A 16 -7.79 -7.99 18.36
CA TYR A 16 -8.17 -7.02 17.33
C TYR A 16 -9.66 -6.65 17.34
N GLY A 17 -10.43 -7.28 18.22
CA GLY A 17 -11.87 -7.09 18.31
C GLY A 17 -12.66 -7.83 17.22
N MET A 18 -13.99 -7.88 17.37
CA MET A 18 -14.91 -8.58 16.47
C MET A 18 -14.88 -8.06 15.02
N GLY A 19 -14.48 -6.81 14.80
CA GLY A 19 -14.37 -6.21 13.46
C GLY A 19 -13.36 -6.90 12.55
N ILE A 20 -12.47 -7.76 13.06
CA ILE A 20 -11.57 -8.56 12.23
C ILE A 20 -12.32 -9.58 11.36
N LEU A 21 -13.54 -9.97 11.77
CA LEU A 21 -14.38 -10.90 11.01
C LEU A 21 -15.06 -10.24 9.81
N ASP A 22 -15.12 -8.92 9.77
CA ASP A 22 -15.65 -8.15 8.64
C ASP A 22 -14.60 -8.00 7.50
N ASP A 23 -13.34 -8.38 7.77
CA ASP A 23 -12.23 -8.35 6.81
C ASP A 23 -11.59 -9.76 6.67
N PRO A 24 -12.18 -10.64 5.84
CA PRO A 24 -11.73 -12.02 5.68
C PRO A 24 -10.30 -12.15 5.14
N ASP A 25 -9.83 -11.19 4.34
CA ASP A 25 -8.49 -11.21 3.76
C ASP A 25 -7.44 -10.93 4.83
N ARG A 26 -7.70 -9.94 5.67
CA ARG A 26 -6.87 -9.62 6.84
C ARG A 26 -6.86 -10.76 7.86
N LEU A 27 -8.02 -11.34 8.10
CA LEU A 27 -8.16 -12.51 8.98
C LEU A 27 -7.35 -13.70 8.45
N SER A 28 -7.41 -13.99 7.14
CA SER A 28 -6.65 -15.08 6.52
C SER A 28 -5.17 -14.94 6.80
N GLN A 29 -4.64 -13.74 6.60
CA GLN A 29 -3.23 -13.46 6.79
C GLN A 29 -2.78 -13.64 8.24
N PHE A 30 -3.53 -13.11 9.21
CA PHE A 30 -3.19 -13.27 10.63
C PHE A 30 -3.30 -14.71 11.11
N MET A 31 -4.21 -15.48 10.54
CA MET A 31 -4.33 -16.90 10.83
C MET A 31 -3.18 -17.71 10.20
N GLU A 32 -2.79 -17.39 8.96
CA GLU A 32 -1.64 -18.04 8.29
C GLU A 32 -0.32 -17.78 9.00
N ASP A 33 -0.13 -16.57 9.52
CA ASP A 33 1.07 -16.21 10.31
C ASP A 33 1.16 -17.03 11.61
N ARG A 34 0.02 -17.36 12.22
CA ARG A 34 -0.05 -18.15 13.47
C ARG A 34 -0.09 -19.67 13.25
N CYS A 35 -0.58 -20.12 12.11
CA CYS A 35 -0.62 -21.54 11.74
C CYS A 35 -0.36 -21.77 10.24
N PRO A 36 0.90 -21.71 9.77
CA PRO A 36 1.23 -21.96 8.37
C PRO A 36 0.79 -23.33 7.86
N SER A 37 0.67 -24.32 8.74
CA SER A 37 0.23 -25.68 8.41
C SER A 37 -1.30 -25.80 8.21
N CYS A 38 -2.06 -24.79 8.62
CA CYS A 38 -3.53 -24.79 8.55
C CYS A 38 -4.10 -24.15 7.28
N ARG A 39 -3.29 -23.82 6.27
CA ARG A 39 -3.66 -23.05 5.07
C ARG A 39 -5.00 -23.43 4.44
N THR A 40 -5.25 -24.72 4.24
CA THR A 40 -6.49 -25.19 3.60
C THR A 40 -7.73 -24.86 4.46
N GLY A 41 -7.62 -25.04 5.78
CA GLY A 41 -8.70 -24.72 6.72
C GLY A 41 -8.93 -23.21 6.83
N ILE A 42 -7.85 -22.42 6.89
CA ILE A 42 -7.89 -20.96 6.91
C ILE A 42 -8.57 -20.44 5.65
N PHE A 43 -8.13 -20.89 4.48
CA PHE A 43 -8.74 -20.49 3.20
C PHE A 43 -10.25 -20.80 3.15
N ARG A 44 -10.67 -21.99 3.59
CA ARG A 44 -12.09 -22.35 3.62
C ARG A 44 -12.89 -21.45 4.54
N LEU A 45 -12.37 -21.18 5.75
CA LEU A 45 -13.04 -20.34 6.74
C LEU A 45 -13.19 -18.90 6.24
N THR A 46 -12.11 -18.31 5.79
CA THR A 46 -12.10 -16.89 5.36
C THR A 46 -12.86 -16.68 4.05
N PHE A 47 -12.81 -17.63 3.12
CA PHE A 47 -13.61 -17.60 1.90
C PHE A 47 -15.11 -17.71 2.18
N ALA A 48 -15.52 -18.60 3.10
CA ALA A 48 -16.89 -18.70 3.54
C ALA A 48 -17.35 -17.43 4.26
N LEU A 49 -16.49 -16.87 5.12
CA LEU A 49 -16.77 -15.64 5.87
C LEU A 49 -16.99 -14.45 4.94
N GLY A 50 -16.13 -14.26 3.93
CA GLY A 50 -16.29 -13.20 2.93
C GLY A 50 -17.62 -13.30 2.17
N HIS A 51 -18.05 -14.52 1.89
CA HIS A 51 -19.35 -14.74 1.26
C HIS A 51 -20.52 -14.46 2.21
N LEU A 52 -20.40 -14.86 3.47
CA LEU A 52 -21.42 -14.61 4.49
C LEU A 52 -21.62 -13.11 4.76
N VAL A 53 -20.53 -12.35 4.89
CA VAL A 53 -20.56 -10.89 5.07
C VAL A 53 -21.22 -10.22 3.86
N LYS A 54 -20.86 -10.62 2.64
CA LYS A 54 -21.46 -10.10 1.40
C LYS A 54 -22.98 -10.30 1.34
N TYR A 55 -23.51 -11.36 1.97
CA TYR A 55 -24.94 -11.66 2.02
C TYR A 55 -25.61 -11.23 3.33
N GLY A 56 -25.01 -10.27 4.04
CA GLY A 56 -25.61 -9.59 5.17
C GLY A 56 -25.44 -10.30 6.52
N TRP A 57 -24.51 -11.25 6.62
CA TRP A 57 -24.11 -11.74 7.94
C TRP A 57 -23.21 -10.69 8.60
N SER A 58 -23.43 -10.46 9.88
CA SER A 58 -22.59 -9.59 10.71
C SER A 58 -22.16 -10.33 11.97
N PRO A 59 -20.90 -10.20 12.40
CA PRO A 59 -20.42 -10.83 13.64
C PRO A 59 -21.13 -10.34 14.90
N GLN A 60 -21.86 -9.23 14.82
CA GLN A 60 -22.61 -8.65 15.93
C GLN A 60 -24.05 -9.20 16.04
N VAL A 61 -24.50 -10.04 15.11
CA VAL A 61 -25.87 -10.58 15.09
C VAL A 61 -25.87 -12.02 15.60
N HIS A 62 -26.68 -12.27 16.63
CA HIS A 62 -26.88 -13.62 17.18
C HIS A 62 -27.44 -14.59 16.14
N LEU A 63 -26.74 -15.70 15.92
CA LEU A 63 -27.13 -16.74 14.97
C LEU A 63 -28.14 -17.71 15.64
N SER A 64 -29.40 -17.58 15.29
CA SER A 64 -30.37 -18.61 15.64
C SER A 64 -30.09 -19.93 14.89
N SER A 65 -30.63 -21.05 15.38
CA SER A 65 -30.54 -22.34 14.69
C SER A 65 -31.11 -22.30 13.26
N LYS A 66 -32.12 -21.46 13.03
CA LYS A 66 -32.74 -21.24 11.71
C LYS A 66 -31.82 -20.44 10.78
N ASP A 67 -31.15 -19.43 11.31
CA ASP A 67 -30.16 -18.63 10.54
C ASP A 67 -28.95 -19.46 10.21
N THR A 68 -28.45 -20.25 11.14
CA THR A 68 -27.32 -21.19 10.89
C THR A 68 -27.67 -22.16 9.75
N SER A 69 -28.85 -22.75 9.73
CA SER A 69 -29.29 -23.64 8.65
C SER A 69 -29.42 -22.94 7.31
N LYS A 70 -29.88 -21.68 7.30
CA LYS A 70 -29.94 -20.82 6.10
C LYS A 70 -28.55 -20.59 5.51
N TYR A 71 -27.57 -20.22 6.34
CA TYR A 71 -26.21 -19.95 5.90
C TYR A 71 -25.47 -21.21 5.45
N VAL A 72 -25.65 -22.35 6.15
CA VAL A 72 -25.15 -23.67 5.69
C VAL A 72 -25.66 -23.99 4.29
N THR A 73 -26.98 -23.83 4.09
CA THR A 73 -27.59 -24.09 2.77
C THR A 73 -27.01 -23.16 1.68
N MET A 74 -26.79 -21.90 2.02
CA MET A 74 -26.21 -20.90 1.11
C MET A 74 -24.77 -21.26 0.73
N LEU A 75 -23.91 -21.63 1.69
CA LEU A 75 -22.53 -22.06 1.45
C LEU A 75 -22.47 -23.29 0.54
N CYS A 76 -23.33 -24.27 0.78
CA CYS A 76 -23.42 -25.47 -0.07
C CYS A 76 -23.85 -25.14 -1.50
N LYS A 77 -24.86 -24.27 -1.65
CA LYS A 77 -25.46 -23.95 -2.96
C LYS A 77 -24.57 -23.01 -3.79
N ASN A 78 -24.00 -21.99 -3.17
CA ASN A 78 -23.31 -20.91 -3.89
C ASN A 78 -21.81 -21.13 -4.02
N LEU A 79 -21.20 -21.87 -3.09
CA LEU A 79 -19.75 -22.11 -3.06
C LEU A 79 -19.36 -23.59 -3.19
N SER A 80 -20.34 -24.47 -3.41
CA SER A 80 -20.13 -25.93 -3.55
C SER A 80 -19.42 -26.58 -2.34
N PHE A 81 -19.59 -26.03 -1.15
CA PHE A 81 -19.08 -26.65 0.08
C PHE A 81 -19.79 -27.98 0.33
N LYS A 82 -19.06 -28.96 0.84
CA LYS A 82 -19.69 -30.12 1.45
C LYS A 82 -20.47 -29.67 2.70
N ARG A 83 -21.63 -30.29 2.95
CA ARG A 83 -22.49 -29.91 4.07
C ARG A 83 -21.76 -29.98 5.41
N SER A 84 -20.93 -31.00 5.62
CA SER A 84 -20.09 -31.13 6.81
C SER A 84 -19.14 -29.96 7.01
N ASP A 85 -18.48 -29.50 5.92
CA ASP A 85 -17.53 -28.39 5.98
C ASP A 85 -18.26 -27.06 6.27
N ALA A 86 -19.44 -26.85 5.70
CA ALA A 86 -20.25 -25.68 5.95
C ALA A 86 -20.81 -25.63 7.37
N GLU A 87 -21.25 -26.77 7.90
CA GLU A 87 -21.71 -26.91 9.29
C GLU A 87 -20.57 -26.67 10.28
N GLU A 88 -19.37 -27.18 10.01
CA GLU A 88 -18.16 -26.95 10.79
C GLU A 88 -17.78 -25.46 10.86
N ILE A 89 -17.75 -24.77 9.72
CA ILE A 89 -17.47 -23.33 9.65
C ILE A 89 -18.50 -22.54 10.45
N MET A 90 -19.78 -22.83 10.30
CA MET A 90 -20.83 -22.15 11.04
C MET A 90 -20.76 -22.42 12.54
N SER A 91 -20.33 -23.62 12.94
CA SER A 91 -20.08 -23.95 14.36
C SER A 91 -18.91 -23.14 14.93
N ILE A 92 -17.78 -23.05 14.19
CA ILE A 92 -16.62 -22.24 14.60
C ILE A 92 -17.03 -20.77 14.77
N LEU A 93 -17.73 -20.19 13.80
CA LEU A 93 -18.18 -18.80 13.86
C LEU A 93 -19.15 -18.57 15.02
N LYS A 94 -20.11 -19.44 15.25
CA LYS A 94 -21.05 -19.34 16.37
C LYS A 94 -20.34 -19.37 17.72
N ASP A 95 -19.42 -20.29 17.91
CA ASP A 95 -18.69 -20.45 19.17
C ASP A 95 -17.71 -19.32 19.49
N VAL A 96 -17.27 -18.59 18.46
CA VAL A 96 -16.32 -17.48 18.60
C VAL A 96 -17.01 -16.13 18.73
N THR A 97 -18.16 -15.96 18.06
CA THR A 97 -18.92 -14.70 18.12
C THR A 97 -19.77 -14.57 19.39
N PHE A 98 -20.17 -15.68 20.03
CA PHE A 98 -21.06 -15.66 21.21
C PHE A 98 -20.62 -16.61 22.33
N PRO A 99 -19.43 -16.44 22.93
CA PRO A 99 -19.00 -17.29 24.05
C PRO A 99 -19.70 -16.99 25.37
N TYR A 100 -20.61 -15.98 25.46
CA TYR A 100 -21.10 -15.43 26.71
C TYR A 100 -22.63 -15.40 26.87
N VAL A 101 -23.41 -16.16 26.08
CA VAL A 101 -24.89 -16.10 26.15
C VAL A 101 -25.54 -17.42 26.55
N ASP A 102 -24.83 -18.36 27.15
CA ASP A 102 -25.42 -19.57 27.69
C ASP A 102 -26.00 -19.42 29.12
N ASP A 103 -26.00 -18.21 29.71
CA ASP A 103 -26.47 -18.00 31.10
C ASP A 103 -27.73 -17.08 31.24
N LEU A 104 -28.48 -16.90 30.17
CA LEU A 104 -29.82 -16.28 30.24
C LEU A 104 -30.85 -17.19 29.60
N SER A 105 -31.01 -18.39 30.22
CA SER A 105 -32.24 -19.13 30.12
C SER A 105 -33.29 -18.44 31.01
N ASP A 106 -34.43 -18.25 30.41
CA ASP A 106 -35.74 -18.00 31.01
C ASP A 106 -36.16 -16.57 31.34
N GLU A 107 -37.15 -16.22 30.53
CA GLU A 107 -38.35 -15.47 30.86
C GLU A 107 -38.26 -13.99 31.25
N LYS A 108 -39.04 -13.31 30.43
CA LYS A 108 -39.63 -11.98 30.62
C LYS A 108 -38.86 -10.84 29.94
N VAL A 109 -39.35 -10.52 28.75
CA VAL A 109 -39.89 -9.18 28.49
C VAL A 109 -40.43 -9.11 27.05
N PHE A 110 -41.66 -8.65 26.96
CA PHE A 110 -42.51 -8.31 25.82
C PHE A 110 -43.54 -9.34 25.36
N ALA A 111 -44.47 -9.64 26.29
CA ALA A 111 -45.84 -9.89 25.90
C ALA A 111 -46.54 -8.54 25.68
N ALA A 112 -46.61 -8.08 24.43
CA ALA A 112 -47.55 -7.03 24.04
C ALA A 112 -48.92 -7.70 23.83
N THR A 113 -49.86 -7.41 24.71
CA THR A 113 -51.24 -7.86 24.74
C THR A 113 -51.98 -7.46 23.45
N PRO A 114 -52.72 -8.37 22.79
CA PRO A 114 -53.62 -7.99 21.70
C PRO A 114 -54.89 -7.38 22.28
N GLY A 115 -55.08 -6.10 22.04
CA GLY A 115 -56.33 -5.41 22.33
C GLY A 115 -57.48 -5.91 21.45
N ASN A 116 -58.56 -6.24 22.11
CA ASN A 116 -59.88 -6.60 21.59
C ASN A 116 -60.36 -5.71 20.43
N LEU A 117 -60.64 -6.29 19.28
CA LEU A 117 -61.53 -5.71 18.30
C LEU A 117 -62.75 -6.61 18.08
N LYS A 118 -63.87 -6.06 18.51
CA LYS A 118 -65.23 -6.64 18.41
C LYS A 118 -65.57 -6.99 16.95
N ARG A 119 -66.10 -8.19 16.77
CA ARG A 119 -66.87 -8.60 15.59
C ARG A 119 -68.08 -7.70 15.45
N ILE A 120 -68.24 -7.05 14.32
CA ILE A 120 -69.50 -6.56 13.80
C ILE A 120 -69.82 -7.41 12.57
N SER A 121 -70.83 -8.26 12.75
CA SER A 121 -71.47 -9.01 11.68
C SER A 121 -72.49 -8.11 11.00
N GLY A 122 -72.31 -7.84 9.74
CA GLY A 122 -73.30 -7.21 8.88
C GLY A 122 -73.10 -7.66 7.45
N GLY A 123 -73.94 -8.62 7.04
CA GLY A 123 -73.90 -9.14 5.67
C GLY A 123 -74.44 -8.14 4.67
N ILE A 124 -73.72 -7.95 3.56
CA ILE A 124 -74.30 -7.49 2.30
C ILE A 124 -73.60 -8.27 1.18
N SER A 125 -74.41 -9.04 0.49
CA SER A 125 -74.09 -9.73 -0.77
C SER A 125 -73.96 -8.72 -1.91
N THR A 126 -72.77 -8.64 -2.55
CA THR A 126 -72.69 -8.15 -3.90
C THR A 126 -71.55 -8.86 -4.66
N LYS A 127 -71.84 -9.27 -5.88
CA LYS A 127 -71.06 -10.12 -6.79
C LYS A 127 -69.70 -9.50 -7.13
N PRO A 128 -68.58 -10.26 -7.16
CA PRO A 128 -67.28 -9.73 -7.58
C PRO A 128 -67.08 -9.93 -9.08
N ARG A 129 -67.21 -8.90 -9.87
CA ARG A 129 -66.90 -9.02 -11.33
C ARG A 129 -65.98 -7.98 -11.91
N THR A 130 -65.29 -7.14 -11.14
CA THR A 130 -64.42 -6.08 -11.68
C THR A 130 -63.04 -5.96 -11.04
N MET A 131 -62.73 -6.76 -10.04
CA MET A 131 -61.45 -6.56 -9.30
C MET A 131 -60.25 -7.34 -9.87
N TRP A 132 -60.48 -8.29 -10.76
CA TRP A 132 -59.40 -9.13 -11.32
C TRP A 132 -58.61 -8.43 -12.46
N MET A 133 -59.29 -7.58 -13.26
CA MET A 133 -58.59 -6.81 -14.34
C MET A 133 -57.71 -5.67 -13.76
N ARG A 134 -58.12 -5.02 -12.68
CA ARG A 134 -57.31 -3.96 -12.02
C ARG A 134 -56.06 -4.51 -11.36
N ARG A 135 -56.12 -5.72 -10.77
CA ARG A 135 -54.93 -6.36 -10.18
C ARG A 135 -53.87 -6.73 -11.25
N LYS A 136 -54.26 -7.29 -12.40
CA LYS A 136 -53.30 -7.58 -13.48
C LYS A 136 -52.61 -6.30 -14.02
N SER A 137 -53.35 -5.22 -14.19
CA SER A 137 -52.78 -3.95 -14.62
C SER A 137 -51.83 -3.35 -13.60
N PHE A 138 -52.13 -3.50 -12.30
CA PHE A 138 -51.24 -3.04 -11.20
C PHE A 138 -49.95 -3.87 -11.14
N TYR A 139 -50.02 -5.20 -11.25
CA TYR A 139 -48.85 -6.06 -11.27
C TYR A 139 -48.00 -5.86 -12.54
N ASN A 140 -48.62 -5.64 -13.68
CA ASN A 140 -47.89 -5.31 -14.91
C ASN A 140 -47.21 -3.95 -14.84
N GLY A 141 -47.85 -2.94 -14.22
CA GLY A 141 -47.23 -1.65 -13.94
C GLY A 141 -46.08 -1.74 -12.96
N LEU A 142 -46.24 -2.53 -11.89
CA LEU A 142 -45.18 -2.76 -10.90
C LEU A 142 -43.97 -3.51 -11.52
N ILE A 143 -44.21 -4.54 -12.33
CA ILE A 143 -43.16 -5.27 -13.04
C ILE A 143 -42.42 -4.35 -14.00
N LEU A 144 -43.12 -3.47 -14.71
CA LEU A 144 -42.51 -2.52 -15.64
C LEU A 144 -41.64 -1.49 -14.90
N VAL A 145 -42.13 -0.96 -13.75
CA VAL A 145 -41.35 -0.04 -12.90
C VAL A 145 -40.12 -0.73 -12.32
N VAL A 146 -40.25 -1.95 -11.78
CA VAL A 146 -39.13 -2.72 -11.26
C VAL A 146 -38.12 -3.06 -12.38
N SER A 147 -38.61 -3.39 -13.58
CA SER A 147 -37.75 -3.64 -14.74
C SER A 147 -37.01 -2.38 -15.18
N LEU A 148 -37.68 -1.21 -15.19
CA LEU A 148 -37.05 0.07 -15.49
C LEU A 148 -36.03 0.48 -14.45
N ILE A 149 -36.31 0.26 -13.16
CA ILE A 149 -35.35 0.48 -12.08
C ILE A 149 -34.16 -0.48 -12.22
N ALA A 150 -34.39 -1.75 -12.50
CA ALA A 150 -33.32 -2.73 -12.73
C ALA A 150 -32.47 -2.37 -13.95
N ILE A 151 -33.11 -1.92 -15.03
CA ILE A 151 -32.40 -1.42 -16.23
C ILE A 151 -31.62 -0.14 -15.90
N ALA A 152 -32.20 0.80 -15.17
CA ALA A 152 -31.53 2.04 -14.75
C ALA A 152 -30.33 1.73 -13.82
N VAL A 153 -30.49 0.81 -12.87
CA VAL A 153 -29.39 0.33 -11.99
C VAL A 153 -28.32 -0.37 -12.84
N LEU A 154 -28.72 -1.20 -13.80
CA LEU A 154 -27.77 -1.85 -14.72
C LEU A 154 -27.03 -0.82 -15.59
N PHE A 155 -27.76 0.17 -16.13
CA PHE A 155 -27.16 1.29 -16.89
C PHE A 155 -26.24 2.15 -16.02
N PHE A 156 -26.60 2.40 -14.76
CA PHE A 156 -25.76 3.14 -13.82
C PHE A 156 -24.51 2.34 -13.44
N GLN A 157 -24.63 1.03 -13.26
CA GLN A 157 -23.48 0.15 -13.00
C GLN A 157 -22.58 -0.02 -14.23
N ILE A 158 -23.13 -0.07 -15.45
CA ILE A 158 -22.36 -0.22 -16.68
C ILE A 158 -21.77 1.12 -17.14
N GLY A 159 -22.54 2.21 -17.06
CA GLY A 159 -22.13 3.55 -17.50
C GLY A 159 -21.04 4.20 -16.64
N GLY A 160 -20.83 3.71 -15.41
CA GLY A 160 -19.77 4.18 -14.49
C GLY A 160 -18.48 3.38 -14.56
N GLN A 161 -18.46 2.23 -15.25
CA GLN A 161 -17.32 1.32 -15.24
C GLN A 161 -16.22 1.77 -16.21
N ARG A 162 -14.96 1.62 -15.76
CA ARG A 162 -13.80 1.78 -16.62
C ARG A 162 -13.59 0.52 -17.45
N THR A 163 -13.33 0.70 -18.72
CA THR A 163 -13.12 -0.40 -19.67
C THR A 163 -11.93 -0.10 -20.59
N PRO A 164 -11.21 -1.11 -21.05
CA PRO A 164 -10.19 -0.93 -22.08
C PRO A 164 -10.76 -0.20 -23.29
N LEU A 165 -9.96 0.64 -23.92
CA LEU A 165 -10.34 1.31 -25.17
C LEU A 165 -9.89 0.46 -26.35
N GLY A 166 -10.83 -0.20 -27.02
CA GLY A 166 -10.50 -1.12 -28.08
C GLY A 166 -9.64 -2.28 -27.57
N ASP A 167 -8.42 -2.39 -28.10
CA ASP A 167 -7.40 -3.39 -27.74
C ASP A 167 -6.26 -2.81 -26.87
N GLU A 168 -6.48 -1.67 -26.19
CA GLU A 168 -5.49 -0.98 -25.38
C GLU A 168 -5.84 -0.96 -23.88
N PHE A 169 -4.86 -1.28 -23.03
CA PHE A 169 -4.85 -0.94 -21.61
C PHE A 169 -4.12 0.38 -21.38
N ARG A 170 -4.82 1.38 -20.86
CA ARG A 170 -4.28 2.72 -20.68
C ARG A 170 -3.88 2.99 -19.23
N ILE A 171 -2.64 3.47 -19.06
CA ILE A 171 -2.09 3.98 -17.80
C ILE A 171 -1.95 5.49 -17.94
N ALA A 172 -2.50 6.27 -17.01
CA ALA A 172 -2.19 7.70 -16.90
C ALA A 172 -0.94 7.86 -16.03
N PHE A 173 0.08 8.52 -16.56
CA PHE A 173 1.29 8.83 -15.83
C PHE A 173 1.38 10.34 -15.59
N PHE A 174 1.15 10.74 -14.34
CA PHE A 174 1.18 12.13 -13.92
C PHE A 174 2.60 12.52 -13.51
N GLU A 175 3.16 13.52 -14.21
CA GLU A 175 4.56 13.96 -14.04
C GLU A 175 4.72 15.44 -14.36
N HIS A 176 5.81 16.04 -13.86
CA HIS A 176 6.25 17.35 -14.30
C HIS A 176 6.96 17.21 -15.65
N LEU A 177 6.30 17.65 -16.73
CA LEU A 177 6.86 17.59 -18.08
C LEU A 177 7.27 18.97 -18.62
N ASP A 178 7.12 20.02 -17.82
CA ASP A 178 7.67 21.37 -18.06
C ASP A 178 8.26 21.95 -16.76
N GLY A 179 8.85 23.14 -16.86
CA GLY A 179 9.48 23.81 -15.73
C GLY A 179 10.78 23.16 -15.24
N PRO A 180 11.23 23.51 -14.01
CA PRO A 180 12.54 23.11 -13.49
C PRO A 180 12.73 21.59 -13.30
N LYS A 181 11.65 20.84 -13.09
CA LYS A 181 11.66 19.39 -12.85
C LYS A 181 11.41 18.57 -14.13
N ALA A 182 11.23 19.23 -15.28
CA ALA A 182 10.83 18.60 -16.53
C ALA A 182 11.78 17.48 -16.98
N GLN A 183 13.09 17.68 -16.81
CA GLN A 183 14.08 16.69 -17.24
C GLN A 183 13.91 15.36 -16.49
N GLU A 184 13.76 15.40 -15.17
CA GLU A 184 13.54 14.21 -14.37
C GLU A 184 12.20 13.54 -14.73
N GLY A 185 11.13 14.34 -14.90
CA GLY A 185 9.81 13.84 -15.33
C GLY A 185 9.85 13.17 -16.71
N HIS A 186 10.53 13.77 -17.67
CA HIS A 186 10.73 13.17 -18.99
C HIS A 186 11.54 11.88 -18.93
N ASN A 187 12.59 11.82 -18.10
CA ASN A 187 13.39 10.61 -17.95
C ASN A 187 12.59 9.46 -17.35
N ARG A 188 11.72 9.73 -16.37
CA ARG A 188 10.77 8.74 -15.80
C ARG A 188 9.74 8.30 -16.84
N LEU A 189 9.15 9.24 -17.60
CA LEU A 189 8.18 8.90 -18.65
C LEU A 189 8.80 8.02 -19.75
N ARG A 190 10.01 8.34 -20.19
CA ARG A 190 10.77 7.53 -21.17
C ARG A 190 11.03 6.12 -20.66
N ALA A 191 11.41 5.97 -19.38
CA ALA A 191 11.61 4.66 -18.78
C ALA A 191 10.32 3.83 -18.72
N ALA A 192 9.21 4.48 -18.39
CA ALA A 192 7.89 3.87 -18.39
C ALA A 192 7.48 3.46 -19.83
N GLN A 193 7.73 4.29 -20.82
CA GLN A 193 7.50 3.98 -22.24
C GLN A 193 8.37 2.83 -22.73
N LEU A 194 9.65 2.75 -22.29
CA LEU A 194 10.53 1.61 -22.59
C LEU A 194 9.93 0.29 -22.07
N ALA A 195 9.44 0.29 -20.83
CA ALA A 195 8.79 -0.90 -20.27
C ALA A 195 7.54 -1.31 -21.08
N VAL A 196 6.70 -0.35 -21.46
CA VAL A 196 5.54 -0.57 -22.33
C VAL A 196 5.96 -1.17 -23.67
N GLU A 197 6.98 -0.63 -24.31
CA GLU A 197 7.50 -1.12 -25.59
C GLU A 197 7.95 -2.58 -25.51
N LEU A 198 8.72 -2.93 -24.45
CA LEU A 198 9.21 -4.29 -24.25
C LEU A 198 8.06 -5.29 -23.98
N ILE A 199 7.05 -4.89 -23.19
CA ILE A 199 5.85 -5.70 -22.93
C ILE A 199 5.07 -5.92 -24.22
N ASN A 200 4.88 -4.88 -25.02
CA ASN A 200 4.11 -4.97 -26.25
C ASN A 200 4.81 -5.82 -27.33
N ARG A 201 6.16 -5.78 -27.40
CA ARG A 201 6.94 -6.68 -28.27
C ARG A 201 6.79 -8.14 -27.89
N GLN A 202 6.47 -8.44 -26.63
CA GLN A 202 6.19 -9.81 -26.15
C GLN A 202 4.73 -10.23 -26.34
N GLY A 203 3.90 -9.41 -27.03
CA GLY A 203 2.49 -9.70 -27.30
C GLY A 203 1.50 -8.97 -26.40
N GLY A 204 1.97 -8.06 -25.56
CA GLY A 204 1.12 -7.28 -24.66
C GLY A 204 0.58 -8.08 -23.49
N ILE A 205 -0.59 -7.71 -22.98
CA ILE A 205 -1.24 -8.33 -21.82
C ILE A 205 -2.57 -8.96 -22.26
N ARG A 206 -2.67 -10.29 -22.26
CA ARG A 206 -3.89 -11.01 -22.67
C ARG A 206 -4.44 -10.58 -24.05
N GLY A 207 -3.57 -10.25 -24.99
CA GLY A 207 -3.93 -9.77 -26.34
C GLY A 207 -4.18 -8.26 -26.43
N TYR A 208 -4.19 -7.53 -25.32
CA TYR A 208 -4.26 -6.07 -25.32
C TYR A 208 -2.87 -5.45 -25.35
N LYS A 209 -2.70 -4.36 -26.07
CA LYS A 209 -1.51 -3.52 -26.00
C LYS A 209 -1.55 -2.66 -24.75
N LEU A 210 -0.43 -2.52 -24.07
CA LEU A 210 -0.28 -1.55 -23.00
C LEU A 210 0.05 -0.19 -23.60
N LYS A 211 -0.53 0.87 -23.05
CA LYS A 211 -0.28 2.26 -23.42
C LYS A 211 -0.12 3.13 -22.18
N ILE A 212 0.95 3.88 -22.13
CA ILE A 212 1.15 4.91 -21.10
C ILE A 212 0.99 6.28 -21.72
N VAL A 213 0.23 7.14 -21.06
CA VAL A 213 -0.01 8.51 -21.47
C VAL A 213 0.54 9.43 -20.39
N GLY A 214 1.57 10.22 -20.72
CA GLY A 214 2.14 11.23 -19.82
C GLY A 214 1.23 12.46 -19.77
N PHE A 215 0.96 12.92 -18.57
CA PHE A 215 0.16 14.12 -18.30
C PHE A 215 1.03 15.12 -17.56
N ASN A 216 1.26 16.29 -18.19
CA ASN A 216 1.99 17.38 -17.57
C ASN A 216 1.17 17.96 -16.42
N THR A 217 1.63 17.76 -15.21
CA THR A 217 0.89 18.02 -13.97
C THR A 217 1.45 19.27 -13.30
N PRO A 218 0.59 20.21 -12.86
CA PRO A 218 1.04 21.40 -12.15
C PRO A 218 1.87 21.13 -10.90
N ASP A 219 2.83 22.01 -10.58
CA ASP A 219 3.64 21.94 -9.36
C ASP A 219 2.82 22.25 -8.08
N ASN A 220 1.75 23.04 -8.21
CA ASN A 220 0.86 23.34 -7.09
C ASN A 220 -0.02 22.13 -6.77
N PRO A 221 -0.02 21.61 -5.53
CA PRO A 221 -0.75 20.38 -5.16
C PRO A 221 -2.27 20.47 -5.36
N GLU A 222 -2.89 21.61 -5.09
CA GLU A 222 -4.33 21.83 -5.27
C GLU A 222 -4.71 21.88 -6.75
N GLU A 223 -3.91 22.54 -7.58
CA GLU A 223 -4.10 22.57 -9.03
C GLU A 223 -3.88 21.19 -9.65
N ALA A 224 -2.85 20.46 -9.19
CA ALA A 224 -2.60 19.07 -9.58
C ALA A 224 -3.81 18.19 -9.29
N ALA A 225 -4.42 18.33 -8.11
CA ALA A 225 -5.62 17.56 -7.74
C ALA A 225 -6.80 17.85 -8.67
N LEU A 226 -7.03 19.12 -9.01
CA LEU A 226 -8.09 19.51 -9.96
C LEU A 226 -7.81 18.94 -11.35
N TYR A 227 -6.58 19.06 -11.82
CA TYR A 227 -6.15 18.53 -13.11
C TYR A 227 -6.31 17.01 -13.21
N VAL A 228 -5.86 16.28 -12.20
CA VAL A 228 -6.01 14.80 -12.14
C VAL A 228 -7.50 14.42 -12.17
N ARG A 229 -8.38 15.11 -11.43
CA ARG A 229 -9.82 14.86 -11.50
C ARG A 229 -10.39 15.06 -12.90
N ASP A 230 -9.91 16.05 -13.63
CA ASP A 230 -10.37 16.32 -14.99
C ASP A 230 -9.90 15.23 -15.96
N VAL A 231 -8.61 14.88 -15.95
CA VAL A 231 -8.04 13.80 -16.76
C VAL A 231 -8.75 12.48 -16.48
N MET A 232 -9.04 12.18 -15.22
CA MET A 232 -9.65 10.93 -14.81
C MET A 232 -11.16 10.80 -15.12
N LYS A 233 -11.78 11.80 -15.78
CA LYS A 233 -13.08 11.65 -16.44
C LYS A 233 -13.00 10.68 -17.62
N ASP A 234 -11.83 10.52 -18.23
CA ASP A 234 -11.59 9.47 -19.23
C ASP A 234 -11.67 8.07 -18.58
N LYS A 235 -12.75 7.36 -18.91
CA LYS A 235 -13.03 6.03 -18.37
C LYS A 235 -12.20 4.91 -19.02
N SER A 236 -11.43 5.23 -20.05
CA SER A 236 -10.50 4.28 -20.68
C SER A 236 -9.18 4.12 -19.89
N ILE A 237 -8.89 5.01 -18.95
CA ILE A 237 -7.73 4.91 -18.06
C ILE A 237 -8.04 3.92 -16.93
N LEU A 238 -7.28 2.85 -16.84
CA LEU A 238 -7.49 1.77 -15.87
C LEU A 238 -6.63 1.89 -14.61
N VAL A 239 -5.45 2.52 -14.73
CA VAL A 239 -4.47 2.68 -13.65
C VAL A 239 -3.86 4.07 -13.74
N MET A 240 -3.64 4.66 -12.59
CA MET A 240 -2.86 5.89 -12.40
C MET A 240 -1.44 5.53 -11.95
N MET A 241 -0.46 6.31 -12.36
CA MET A 241 0.93 6.19 -11.93
C MET A 241 1.54 7.57 -11.73
N THR A 242 2.45 7.72 -10.78
CA THR A 242 3.18 8.97 -10.53
C THR A 242 4.52 8.72 -9.86
N GLY A 243 5.50 9.57 -10.19
CA GLY A 243 6.79 9.68 -9.50
C GLY A 243 7.03 11.06 -8.88
N MET A 244 5.99 11.89 -8.81
CA MET A 244 6.06 13.25 -8.27
C MET A 244 6.30 13.30 -6.76
N ASP A 245 6.48 14.51 -6.25
CA ASP A 245 6.72 14.78 -4.83
C ASP A 245 5.52 14.37 -3.95
N TYR A 246 5.82 14.02 -2.69
CA TYR A 246 4.82 13.56 -1.74
C TYR A 246 3.66 14.54 -1.52
N LYS A 247 3.90 15.87 -1.56
CA LYS A 247 2.84 16.91 -1.41
C LYS A 247 1.76 16.80 -2.50
N ILE A 248 2.17 16.48 -3.71
CA ILE A 248 1.23 16.23 -4.81
C ILE A 248 0.52 14.90 -4.60
N ILE A 249 1.26 13.85 -4.21
CA ILE A 249 0.70 12.53 -3.96
C ILE A 249 -0.37 12.60 -2.87
N GLU A 250 -0.14 13.32 -1.78
CA GLU A 250 -1.11 13.55 -0.70
C GLU A 250 -2.46 14.11 -1.21
N LYS A 251 -2.43 14.98 -2.22
CA LYS A 251 -3.65 15.57 -2.80
C LYS A 251 -4.32 14.69 -3.85
N ILE A 252 -3.55 13.90 -4.61
CA ILE A 252 -4.11 13.05 -5.66
C ILE A 252 -4.49 11.65 -5.19
N ALA A 253 -3.87 11.14 -4.13
CA ALA A 253 -4.14 9.81 -3.58
C ALA A 253 -5.61 9.62 -3.14
N PRO A 254 -6.25 10.56 -2.43
CA PRO A 254 -7.67 10.46 -2.11
C PRO A 254 -8.60 10.45 -3.33
N ILE A 255 -8.15 11.04 -4.45
CA ILE A 255 -8.92 11.01 -5.71
C ILE A 255 -8.94 9.59 -6.27
N ALA A 256 -7.78 8.91 -6.30
CA ALA A 256 -7.67 7.54 -6.75
C ALA A 256 -8.61 6.62 -5.96
N ASP A 257 -8.64 6.79 -4.65
CA ASP A 257 -9.51 6.04 -3.73
C ASP A 257 -11.00 6.32 -4.00
N ALA A 258 -11.36 7.60 -4.12
CA ALA A 258 -12.74 8.02 -4.35
C ALA A 258 -13.33 7.56 -5.70
N ILE A 259 -12.49 7.41 -6.74
CA ILE A 259 -12.91 6.95 -8.08
C ILE A 259 -12.64 5.47 -8.32
N GLU A 260 -12.14 4.76 -7.30
CA GLU A 260 -11.82 3.32 -7.33
C GLU A 260 -10.85 2.94 -8.47
N VAL A 261 -9.81 3.76 -8.69
CA VAL A 261 -8.77 3.51 -9.70
C VAL A 261 -7.42 3.37 -9.01
N PRO A 262 -6.71 2.25 -9.16
CA PRO A 262 -5.41 2.08 -8.57
C PRO A 262 -4.42 3.16 -8.98
N LEU A 263 -3.73 3.75 -7.99
CA LEU A 263 -2.59 4.65 -8.14
C LEU A 263 -1.33 3.92 -7.69
N VAL A 264 -0.38 3.75 -8.60
CA VAL A 264 0.95 3.22 -8.30
C VAL A 264 1.94 4.36 -8.16
N VAL A 265 2.51 4.48 -6.98
CA VAL A 265 3.47 5.51 -6.63
C VAL A 265 4.89 4.98 -6.80
N THR A 266 5.70 5.68 -7.59
CA THR A 266 7.07 5.30 -7.95
C THR A 266 8.11 6.35 -7.54
N THR A 267 7.72 7.30 -6.69
CA THR A 267 8.67 8.28 -6.15
C THR A 267 9.71 7.61 -5.26
N LYS A 268 10.89 8.18 -5.21
CA LYS A 268 11.99 7.71 -4.35
C LYS A 268 11.78 8.02 -2.87
N ASP A 269 10.97 9.03 -2.56
CA ASP A 269 10.73 9.55 -1.21
C ASP A 269 9.23 9.51 -0.90
N MET A 270 8.84 8.74 0.12
CA MET A 270 7.45 8.55 0.52
C MET A 270 7.27 8.83 2.01
N MET A 271 6.36 9.74 2.33
CA MET A 271 5.82 9.87 3.69
C MET A 271 4.74 8.81 3.93
N ASN A 272 4.66 8.30 5.17
CA ASN A 272 3.65 7.31 5.55
C ASN A 272 2.22 7.79 5.28
N ASP A 273 1.96 9.07 5.55
CA ASP A 273 0.62 9.65 5.49
C ASP A 273 0.16 9.96 4.05
N SER A 274 1.09 10.00 3.09
CA SER A 274 0.75 10.30 1.69
C SER A 274 -0.14 9.26 1.03
N ILE A 275 -0.15 8.03 1.54
CA ILE A 275 -0.97 6.92 1.03
C ILE A 275 -1.93 6.37 2.07
N SER A 276 -2.17 7.11 3.16
CA SER A 276 -3.10 6.72 4.22
C SER A 276 -4.05 7.87 4.57
N ASP A 277 -5.21 7.52 5.07
CA ASP A 277 -6.14 8.45 5.72
C ASP A 277 -6.03 8.24 7.23
N GLY A 278 -5.05 8.91 7.84
CA GLY A 278 -4.68 8.67 9.23
C GLY A 278 -4.07 7.29 9.47
N ALA A 279 -4.74 6.47 10.30
CA ALA A 279 -4.22 5.14 10.67
C ALA A 279 -4.45 4.03 9.62
N LYS A 280 -5.19 4.32 8.52
CA LYS A 280 -5.54 3.31 7.51
C LYS A 280 -4.99 3.70 6.14
N PRO A 281 -4.43 2.75 5.37
CA PRO A 281 -4.04 3.03 3.99
C PRO A 281 -5.28 3.33 3.13
N LEU A 282 -5.11 4.20 2.14
CA LEU A 282 -6.09 4.37 1.07
C LEU A 282 -6.16 3.08 0.26
N LEU A 283 -7.38 2.60 -0.02
CA LEU A 283 -7.57 1.25 -0.57
C LEU A 283 -6.99 1.07 -1.98
N TYR A 284 -6.94 2.15 -2.77
CA TYR A 284 -6.50 2.12 -4.16
C TYR A 284 -5.12 2.74 -4.39
N VAL A 285 -4.35 3.00 -3.32
CA VAL A 285 -3.01 3.60 -3.43
C VAL A 285 -1.95 2.60 -3.02
N PHE A 286 -0.92 2.45 -3.86
CA PHE A 286 0.14 1.46 -3.70
C PHE A 286 1.51 2.09 -3.93
N SER A 287 2.49 1.73 -3.11
CA SER A 287 3.88 2.17 -3.28
C SER A 287 4.80 1.02 -3.65
N ILE A 288 5.72 1.30 -4.56
CA ILE A 288 6.82 0.37 -4.93
C ILE A 288 8.05 0.55 -4.03
N VAL A 289 8.09 1.59 -3.21
CA VAL A 289 9.20 1.92 -2.30
C VAL A 289 8.82 1.77 -0.84
N ASN A 290 9.82 1.61 0.01
CA ASN A 290 9.63 1.65 1.45
C ASN A 290 9.17 3.03 1.89
N ASP A 291 8.28 3.06 2.86
CA ASP A 291 7.88 4.28 3.55
C ASP A 291 9.00 4.80 4.46
N LEU A 292 8.88 6.05 4.85
CA LEU A 292 9.83 6.77 5.69
C LEU A 292 10.02 6.10 7.07
N SER A 293 8.94 5.64 7.72
CA SER A 293 9.03 4.96 9.02
C SER A 293 9.84 3.66 8.92
N ALA A 294 9.70 2.92 7.81
CA ALA A 294 10.50 1.72 7.58
C ALA A 294 11.98 2.04 7.38
N ARG A 295 12.31 3.15 6.71
CA ARG A 295 13.69 3.62 6.55
C ARG A 295 14.27 3.99 7.90
N ALA A 296 13.61 4.87 8.64
CA ALA A 296 14.01 5.29 9.98
C ALA A 296 14.20 4.10 10.92
N LYS A 297 13.28 3.12 10.90
CA LYS A 297 13.41 1.88 11.68
C LYS A 297 14.68 1.11 11.31
N MET A 298 14.98 0.96 10.03
CA MET A 298 16.17 0.23 9.58
C MET A 298 17.47 0.95 9.96
N LEU A 299 17.51 2.28 9.83
CA LEU A 299 18.64 3.11 10.26
C LEU A 299 18.89 2.98 11.77
N ALA A 300 17.85 3.18 12.56
CA ALA A 300 17.93 3.05 14.02
C ALA A 300 18.35 1.63 14.44
N TYR A 301 17.76 0.59 13.82
CA TYR A 301 18.14 -0.79 14.10
C TYR A 301 19.61 -1.05 13.79
N PHE A 302 20.09 -0.58 12.63
CA PHE A 302 21.50 -0.76 12.27
C PHE A 302 22.43 0.02 13.20
N ALA A 303 22.10 1.26 13.53
CA ALA A 303 22.87 2.04 14.50
C ALA A 303 22.98 1.30 15.84
N MET A 304 21.87 0.79 16.37
CA MET A 304 21.82 0.19 17.70
C MET A 304 22.35 -1.26 17.76
N GLN A 305 22.18 -2.04 16.72
CA GLN A 305 22.51 -3.47 16.70
C GLN A 305 23.70 -3.81 15.79
N GLY A 306 23.93 -3.00 14.77
CA GLY A 306 25.01 -3.21 13.79
C GLY A 306 26.31 -2.52 14.17
N LEU A 307 26.22 -1.33 14.73
CA LEU A 307 27.38 -0.49 15.11
C LEU A 307 27.69 -0.51 16.61
N SER A 308 26.85 -1.16 17.40
CA SER A 308 27.04 -1.40 18.84
C SER A 308 27.16 -0.16 19.76
N GLY A 309 26.97 1.05 19.23
CA GLY A 309 26.94 2.28 20.03
C GLY A 309 25.53 2.51 20.60
N LYS A 310 25.43 3.08 21.78
CA LYS A 310 24.16 3.35 22.45
C LYS A 310 23.78 4.82 22.47
N THR A 311 24.73 5.71 22.21
CA THR A 311 24.52 7.17 22.25
C THR A 311 24.68 7.76 20.87
N ILE A 312 23.73 8.58 20.45
CA ILE A 312 23.56 9.05 19.07
C ILE A 312 23.52 10.57 19.05
N GLY A 313 24.25 11.17 18.09
CA GLY A 313 24.00 12.51 17.60
C GLY A 313 23.15 12.45 16.34
N ILE A 314 22.23 13.37 16.20
CA ILE A 314 21.42 13.53 14.98
C ILE A 314 21.58 14.95 14.48
N ILE A 315 21.72 15.10 13.16
CA ILE A 315 21.63 16.40 12.50
C ILE A 315 20.75 16.27 11.26
N TYR A 316 19.78 17.15 11.10
CA TYR A 316 18.79 17.10 10.03
C TYR A 316 18.41 18.51 9.55
N ASN A 317 17.80 18.62 8.38
CA ASN A 317 17.26 19.87 7.86
C ASN A 317 15.87 20.13 8.47
N SER A 318 15.80 21.08 9.40
CA SER A 318 14.54 21.43 10.10
C SER A 318 13.52 22.20 9.25
N GLU A 319 13.89 22.66 8.04
CA GLU A 319 12.97 23.28 7.08
C GLU A 319 12.41 22.28 6.05
N ASN A 320 12.99 21.08 6.00
CA ASN A 320 12.50 20.04 5.11
C ASN A 320 11.54 19.11 5.86
N GLU A 321 10.27 19.12 5.50
CA GLU A 321 9.23 18.31 6.16
C GLU A 321 9.52 16.80 6.15
N MET A 322 10.17 16.28 5.08
CA MET A 322 10.57 14.88 5.01
C MET A 322 11.68 14.55 6.01
N ASP A 323 12.68 15.43 6.12
CA ASP A 323 13.79 15.26 7.06
C ASP A 323 13.29 15.36 8.52
N VAL A 324 12.34 16.27 8.80
CA VAL A 324 11.67 16.38 10.10
C VAL A 324 10.88 15.12 10.45
N ALA A 325 10.06 14.64 9.51
CA ALA A 325 9.27 13.43 9.72
C ALA A 325 10.16 12.18 9.92
N GLU A 326 11.28 12.08 9.21
CA GLU A 326 12.23 10.99 9.37
C GLU A 326 12.99 11.08 10.71
N HIS A 327 13.37 12.30 11.11
CA HIS A 327 13.96 12.57 12.42
C HIS A 327 13.02 12.12 13.55
N ASP A 328 11.73 12.46 13.51
CA ASP A 328 10.77 12.08 14.54
C ASP A 328 10.60 10.55 14.63
N GLU A 329 10.55 9.87 13.50
CA GLU A 329 10.53 8.41 13.44
C GLU A 329 11.85 7.80 13.97
N LEU A 330 13.00 8.39 13.64
CA LEU A 330 14.29 7.97 14.18
C LEU A 330 14.33 8.07 15.70
N LEU A 331 13.92 9.19 16.29
CA LEU A 331 13.84 9.37 17.75
C LEU A 331 13.00 8.26 18.39
N ARG A 332 11.84 7.95 17.78
CA ARG A 332 10.95 6.88 18.26
C ARG A 332 11.64 5.52 18.24
N TRP A 333 12.26 5.14 17.12
CA TRP A 333 12.89 3.83 16.95
C TRP A 333 14.19 3.69 17.74
N ILE A 334 15.01 4.74 17.85
CA ILE A 334 16.20 4.76 18.71
C ILE A 334 15.82 4.44 20.15
N LYS A 335 14.77 5.10 20.67
CA LYS A 335 14.25 4.84 22.02
C LYS A 335 13.75 3.40 22.18
N ILE A 336 13.01 2.86 21.21
CA ILE A 336 12.51 1.48 21.23
C ILE A 336 13.68 0.48 21.26
N PHE A 337 14.76 0.73 20.52
CA PHE A 337 15.94 -0.13 20.51
C PHE A 337 16.92 0.12 21.64
N GLY A 338 16.56 0.95 22.63
CA GLY A 338 17.32 1.17 23.85
C GLY A 338 18.48 2.16 23.70
N GLY A 339 18.46 3.00 22.65
CA GLY A 339 19.44 4.06 22.44
C GLY A 339 19.07 5.37 23.16
N THR A 340 20.06 6.26 23.25
CA THR A 340 19.92 7.62 23.83
C THR A 340 20.45 8.64 22.84
N VAL A 341 19.67 9.68 22.55
CA VAL A 341 20.12 10.82 21.75
C VAL A 341 20.81 11.82 22.68
N LYS A 342 22.08 12.14 22.39
CA LYS A 342 22.94 13.06 23.15
C LYS A 342 22.99 14.46 22.57
N ALA A 343 22.89 14.55 21.23
CA ALA A 343 22.80 15.82 20.52
C ALA A 343 21.74 15.67 19.43
N ASP A 344 20.87 16.65 19.32
CA ASP A 344 19.76 16.69 18.36
C ASP A 344 19.72 18.10 17.76
N ILE A 345 20.15 18.22 16.49
CA ILE A 345 20.46 19.50 15.87
C ILE A 345 19.69 19.65 14.55
N GLY A 346 18.68 20.53 14.57
CA GLY A 346 18.03 21.02 13.36
C GLY A 346 18.84 22.16 12.73
N LYS A 347 19.15 22.05 11.45
CA LYS A 347 19.79 23.09 10.63
C LYS A 347 18.78 23.68 9.67
N THR A 348 18.93 24.97 9.35
CA THR A 348 18.10 25.68 8.36
C THR A 348 18.92 26.05 7.14
N SER A 349 18.27 26.42 6.05
CA SER A 349 18.93 26.93 4.85
C SER A 349 19.70 28.24 5.12
N ALA A 350 19.24 29.02 6.10
CA ALA A 350 19.92 30.25 6.55
C ALA A 350 21.31 29.98 7.17
N ASP A 351 21.54 28.74 7.68
CA ASP A 351 22.82 28.33 8.25
C ASP A 351 23.89 28.03 7.16
N GLY A 352 23.49 27.96 5.90
CA GLY A 352 24.36 27.69 4.77
C GLY A 352 25.01 26.30 4.82
N SER A 353 26.20 26.16 4.23
CA SER A 353 26.97 24.90 4.19
C SER A 353 28.00 24.76 5.32
N ASP A 354 28.04 25.69 6.27
CA ASP A 354 28.94 25.61 7.42
C ASP A 354 28.28 24.82 8.56
N TYR A 355 28.84 23.66 8.82
CA TYR A 355 28.42 22.73 9.87
C TYR A 355 29.39 22.67 11.05
N THR A 356 30.40 23.54 11.11
CA THR A 356 31.50 23.52 12.11
C THR A 356 30.97 23.56 13.54
N ASN A 357 30.03 24.47 13.83
CA ASN A 357 29.43 24.57 15.17
C ASN A 357 28.61 23.33 15.54
N ALA A 358 27.83 22.80 14.59
CA ALA A 358 27.06 21.58 14.80
C ALA A 358 27.98 20.37 15.01
N ALA A 359 29.05 20.26 14.25
CA ALA A 359 30.03 19.21 14.36
C ALA A 359 30.76 19.28 15.74
N GLY A 360 31.12 20.48 16.21
CA GLY A 360 31.66 20.70 17.56
C GLY A 360 30.68 20.22 18.64
N ALA A 361 29.43 20.67 18.58
CA ALA A 361 28.41 20.32 19.57
C ALA A 361 28.15 18.81 19.63
N ILE A 362 28.10 18.11 18.46
CA ILE A 362 27.97 16.66 18.43
C ILE A 362 29.19 15.97 19.05
N THR A 363 30.39 16.42 18.76
CA THR A 363 31.61 15.86 19.30
C THR A 363 31.67 16.05 20.83
N GLU A 364 31.35 17.23 21.33
CA GLU A 364 31.34 17.57 22.75
C GLU A 364 30.23 16.84 23.52
N SER A 365 29.13 16.46 22.87
CA SER A 365 28.02 15.72 23.49
C SER A 365 28.41 14.32 23.99
N GLY A 366 29.51 13.78 23.49
CA GLY A 366 29.94 12.41 23.76
C GLY A 366 29.06 11.37 23.03
N ALA A 367 28.41 11.75 21.93
CA ALA A 367 27.73 10.80 21.08
C ALA A 367 28.71 9.80 20.46
N GLU A 368 28.39 8.49 20.54
CA GLU A 368 29.23 7.43 19.98
C GLU A 368 29.05 7.29 18.48
N GLN A 369 27.92 7.70 17.95
CA GLN A 369 27.54 7.62 16.54
C GLN A 369 26.80 8.88 16.10
N LEU A 370 26.87 9.18 14.82
CA LEU A 370 26.13 10.28 14.19
C LEU A 370 25.18 9.71 13.12
N ILE A 371 23.91 10.10 13.15
CA ILE A 371 22.95 9.84 12.07
C ILE A 371 22.64 11.16 11.36
N ILE A 372 22.73 11.15 10.04
CA ILE A 372 22.41 12.27 9.16
C ILE A 372 21.30 11.79 8.19
N PRO A 373 20.02 11.92 8.56
CA PRO A 373 18.92 11.61 7.67
C PRO A 373 18.82 12.66 6.56
N GLY A 374 18.24 12.27 5.43
CA GLY A 374 17.87 13.19 4.37
C GLY A 374 18.99 13.89 3.63
N GLY A 375 18.70 15.13 3.23
CA GLY A 375 19.47 15.88 2.23
C GLY A 375 20.81 16.47 2.71
N ILE A 376 21.06 16.64 4.01
CA ILE A 376 22.30 17.24 4.54
C ILE A 376 23.52 16.42 4.11
N SER A 377 23.41 15.11 4.08
CA SER A 377 24.51 14.22 3.69
C SER A 377 24.97 14.42 2.24
N ARG A 378 24.15 15.04 1.40
CA ARG A 378 24.48 15.36 -0.01
C ARG A 378 25.27 16.64 -0.16
N ILE A 379 25.39 17.45 0.89
CA ILE A 379 26.12 18.71 0.86
C ILE A 379 27.63 18.40 0.78
N PRO A 380 28.34 18.88 -0.26
CA PRO A 380 29.76 18.63 -0.42
C PRO A 380 30.58 19.02 0.82
N GLY A 381 31.47 18.14 1.26
CA GLY A 381 32.37 18.38 2.38
C GLY A 381 31.72 18.37 3.77
N VAL A 382 30.41 18.12 3.92
CA VAL A 382 29.75 18.11 5.24
C VAL A 382 30.36 17.07 6.18
N LEU A 383 30.63 15.85 5.71
CA LEU A 383 31.21 14.80 6.54
C LEU A 383 32.63 15.13 6.99
N ALA A 384 33.42 15.83 6.15
CA ALA A 384 34.76 16.27 6.49
C ALA A 384 34.75 17.27 7.66
N GLN A 385 33.74 18.11 7.79
CA GLN A 385 33.61 19.06 8.91
C GLN A 385 33.44 18.32 10.24
N PHE A 386 32.67 17.23 10.30
CA PHE A 386 32.56 16.41 11.52
C PHE A 386 33.90 15.75 11.87
N ARG A 387 34.64 15.26 10.88
CA ARG A 387 35.98 14.68 11.12
C ARG A 387 36.98 15.72 11.58
N THR A 388 36.95 16.92 11.01
CA THR A 388 37.81 18.05 11.42
C THR A 388 37.48 18.51 12.85
N ALA A 389 36.22 18.47 13.27
CA ALA A 389 35.79 18.76 14.63
C ALA A 389 36.17 17.65 15.64
N GLY A 390 36.83 16.58 15.20
CA GLY A 390 37.29 15.48 16.05
C GLY A 390 36.29 14.35 16.28
N PHE A 391 35.15 14.34 15.58
CA PHE A 391 34.21 13.21 15.67
C PHE A 391 34.80 11.98 14.97
N SER A 392 35.13 10.95 15.76
CA SER A 392 35.77 9.70 15.27
C SER A 392 34.79 8.52 15.17
N GLY A 393 33.60 8.66 15.72
CA GLY A 393 32.56 7.62 15.69
C GLY A 393 32.02 7.31 14.29
N PRO A 394 31.24 6.22 14.13
CA PRO A 394 30.53 5.92 12.91
C PRO A 394 29.59 7.06 12.52
N ILE A 395 29.55 7.39 11.22
CA ILE A 395 28.56 8.29 10.63
C ILE A 395 27.65 7.46 9.74
N LEU A 396 26.36 7.49 10.02
CA LEU A 396 25.32 6.85 9.22
C LEU A 396 24.56 7.94 8.45
N ALA A 397 24.80 8.01 7.15
CA ALA A 397 24.27 9.04 6.25
C ALA A 397 23.30 8.43 5.25
N GLU A 398 22.33 9.19 4.75
CA GLU A 398 21.49 8.83 3.63
C GLU A 398 21.96 9.49 2.33
N ASP A 399 21.85 8.76 1.23
CA ASP A 399 22.04 9.27 -0.15
C ASP A 399 23.35 10.07 -0.37
N TYR A 400 24.40 9.73 0.35
CA TYR A 400 25.69 10.38 0.17
C TYR A 400 26.30 10.07 -1.21
N THR A 401 26.74 11.10 -1.93
CA THR A 401 27.18 10.98 -3.32
C THR A 401 28.71 11.10 -3.54
N GLU A 402 29.46 11.59 -2.54
CA GLU A 402 30.90 11.86 -2.68
C GLU A 402 31.81 10.67 -2.34
N PHE A 403 31.37 9.45 -2.52
CA PHE A 403 32.23 8.27 -2.37
C PHE A 403 33.10 8.05 -3.62
N PRO A 404 34.38 7.67 -3.46
CA PRO A 404 35.18 7.57 -2.27
C PRO A 404 36.13 8.78 -2.10
N ALA A 405 36.08 9.49 -0.98
CA ALA A 405 37.13 10.42 -0.60
C ALA A 405 38.00 9.80 0.51
N GLU A 406 39.27 10.15 0.55
CA GLU A 406 40.31 9.56 1.40
C GLU A 406 40.02 9.63 2.93
N ASN A 407 39.04 10.43 3.37
CA ASN A 407 38.71 10.69 4.75
C ASN A 407 37.38 10.04 5.23
N HIS A 408 36.83 9.08 4.50
CA HIS A 408 35.52 8.49 4.83
C HIS A 408 35.61 7.18 5.64
N GLN A 409 36.58 7.06 6.53
CA GLN A 409 36.62 5.95 7.47
C GLN A 409 35.38 5.97 8.38
N ASN A 410 34.78 4.80 8.61
CA ASN A 410 33.60 4.66 9.46
C ASN A 410 32.36 5.41 8.97
N VAL A 411 32.20 5.63 7.65
CA VAL A 411 30.99 6.19 7.07
C VAL A 411 30.17 5.06 6.45
N TYR A 412 28.90 5.00 6.84
CA TYR A 412 27.92 4.06 6.35
C TYR A 412 26.82 4.83 5.62
N VAL A 413 26.63 4.54 4.35
CA VAL A 413 25.59 5.18 3.54
C VAL A 413 24.42 4.22 3.40
N ALA A 414 23.31 4.64 3.94
CA ALA A 414 22.07 3.93 3.81
C ALA A 414 21.38 4.36 2.52
N ASN A 415 21.62 3.60 1.45
CA ASN A 415 20.98 3.88 0.17
C ASN A 415 20.34 2.61 -0.37
N SER A 416 19.13 2.74 -0.88
CA SER A 416 18.51 1.66 -1.65
C SER A 416 19.29 1.37 -2.94
N TRP A 417 20.02 2.38 -3.43
CA TRP A 417 20.63 2.39 -4.75
C TRP A 417 21.88 3.26 -4.78
N TRP A 418 23.03 2.65 -4.64
CA TRP A 418 24.26 3.40 -4.84
C TRP A 418 24.78 3.21 -6.26
N ILE A 419 25.07 4.33 -6.93
CA ILE A 419 25.57 4.37 -8.30
C ILE A 419 26.79 5.29 -8.32
N ASN A 420 27.95 4.74 -8.07
CA ASN A 420 29.19 5.49 -8.26
C ASN A 420 29.77 5.31 -9.66
N GLU A 421 29.60 4.12 -10.21
CA GLU A 421 30.00 3.79 -11.57
C GLU A 421 28.97 2.87 -12.20
N LEU A 422 28.63 3.10 -13.47
CA LEU A 422 27.76 2.22 -14.25
C LEU A 422 28.24 0.75 -14.24
N SER A 423 29.56 0.54 -14.05
CA SER A 423 30.16 -0.81 -13.93
C SER A 423 29.83 -1.54 -12.64
N SER A 424 29.53 -0.82 -11.55
CA SER A 424 29.19 -1.40 -10.25
C SER A 424 27.70 -1.73 -10.11
N LEU A 425 26.86 -1.31 -11.06
CA LEU A 425 25.43 -1.57 -11.06
C LEU A 425 25.10 -3.05 -11.24
N ASP A 426 23.97 -3.45 -10.67
CA ASP A 426 23.33 -4.73 -10.96
C ASP A 426 23.24 -4.94 -12.48
N PRO A 427 23.58 -6.14 -12.99
CA PRO A 427 23.48 -6.45 -14.42
C PRO A 427 22.11 -6.15 -15.04
N GLN A 428 21.03 -6.30 -14.28
CA GLN A 428 19.68 -6.01 -14.75
C GLN A 428 19.46 -4.49 -14.91
N ILE A 429 19.96 -3.67 -13.99
CA ILE A 429 19.92 -2.21 -14.11
C ILE A 429 20.71 -1.77 -15.36
N ARG A 430 21.92 -2.29 -15.54
CA ARG A 430 22.73 -2.00 -16.74
C ARG A 430 22.00 -2.36 -18.03
N SER A 431 21.28 -3.48 -18.05
CA SER A 431 20.49 -3.87 -19.22
C SER A 431 19.40 -2.84 -19.53
N VAL A 432 18.64 -2.41 -18.52
CA VAL A 432 17.58 -1.40 -18.70
C VAL A 432 18.19 -0.06 -19.20
N LEU A 433 19.29 0.38 -18.62
CA LEU A 433 19.97 1.62 -19.06
C LEU A 433 20.54 1.51 -20.48
N LYS A 434 21.03 0.34 -20.88
CA LYS A 434 21.44 0.08 -22.25
C LYS A 434 20.26 0.16 -23.23
N ASP A 435 19.12 -0.44 -22.88
CA ASP A 435 17.90 -0.39 -23.70
C ASP A 435 17.35 1.03 -23.77
N TYR A 436 17.38 1.78 -22.66
CA TYR A 436 17.03 3.20 -22.60
C TYR A 436 17.89 4.02 -23.59
N ARG A 437 19.22 3.87 -23.51
CA ARG A 437 20.15 4.53 -24.44
C ARG A 437 19.89 4.15 -25.89
N SER A 438 19.62 2.87 -26.14
CA SER A 438 19.37 2.38 -27.51
C SER A 438 18.09 2.95 -28.10
N LEU A 439 17.05 3.17 -27.28
CA LEU A 439 15.77 3.68 -27.75
C LEU A 439 15.76 5.20 -27.92
N TYR A 440 16.41 5.93 -27.01
CA TYR A 440 16.36 7.41 -26.98
C TYR A 440 17.63 8.09 -27.48
N ASN A 441 18.68 7.33 -27.76
CA ASN A 441 20.02 7.82 -28.13
C ASN A 441 20.63 8.81 -27.11
N GLU A 442 20.24 8.65 -25.84
CA GLU A 442 20.66 9.47 -24.71
C GLU A 442 21.01 8.58 -23.51
N ASN A 443 21.99 9.00 -22.71
CA ASN A 443 22.25 8.35 -21.43
C ASN A 443 21.29 8.87 -20.37
N CYS A 444 20.83 7.98 -19.48
CA CYS A 444 20.17 8.41 -18.27
C CYS A 444 21.18 9.12 -17.35
N PRO A 445 20.89 10.34 -16.85
CA PRO A 445 21.72 10.97 -15.83
C PRO A 445 21.85 10.09 -14.58
N ASN A 446 23.00 10.10 -13.93
CA ASN A 446 23.27 9.23 -12.78
C ASN A 446 22.29 9.50 -11.61
N GLU A 447 21.97 10.76 -11.39
CA GLU A 447 21.02 11.23 -10.37
C GLU A 447 19.59 10.70 -10.60
N ASP A 448 19.24 10.45 -11.86
CA ASP A 448 17.89 10.01 -12.25
C ASP A 448 17.74 8.48 -12.33
N VAL A 449 18.82 7.72 -12.29
CA VAL A 449 18.76 6.25 -12.48
C VAL A 449 17.79 5.59 -11.53
N LYS A 450 17.75 6.01 -10.26
CA LYS A 450 16.82 5.45 -9.27
C LYS A 450 15.37 5.67 -9.70
N SER A 451 14.98 6.89 -10.00
CA SER A 451 13.63 7.24 -10.39
C SER A 451 13.23 6.64 -11.75
N VAL A 452 14.15 6.56 -12.69
CA VAL A 452 14.00 5.89 -13.99
C VAL A 452 13.69 4.39 -13.81
N ILE A 453 14.48 3.69 -13.00
CA ILE A 453 14.25 2.26 -12.75
C ILE A 453 12.95 2.02 -11.99
N LEU A 454 12.60 2.86 -11.03
CA LEU A 454 11.32 2.75 -10.31
C LEU A 454 10.12 2.95 -11.26
N ALA A 455 10.19 3.90 -12.19
CA ALA A 455 9.16 4.10 -13.20
C ALA A 455 9.05 2.89 -14.15
N TYR A 456 10.17 2.34 -14.60
CA TYR A 456 10.22 1.13 -15.41
C TYR A 456 9.61 -0.08 -14.68
N ASP A 457 10.01 -0.32 -13.44
CA ASP A 457 9.50 -1.43 -12.63
C ASP A 457 8.03 -1.24 -12.24
N GLY A 458 7.58 0.00 -12.02
CA GLY A 458 6.18 0.33 -11.78
C GLY A 458 5.27 -0.14 -12.91
N VAL A 459 5.65 0.13 -14.16
CA VAL A 459 4.91 -0.35 -15.34
C VAL A 459 4.92 -1.87 -15.42
N LYS A 460 6.06 -2.53 -15.17
CA LYS A 460 6.15 -4.00 -15.16
C LYS A 460 5.23 -4.61 -14.09
N TRP A 461 5.18 -4.00 -12.92
CA TRP A 461 4.30 -4.45 -11.85
C TRP A 461 2.82 -4.26 -12.18
N ILE A 462 2.43 -3.10 -12.75
CA ILE A 462 1.08 -2.87 -13.25
C ILE A 462 0.71 -3.92 -14.31
N ALA A 463 1.60 -4.18 -15.26
CA ALA A 463 1.39 -5.18 -16.30
C ALA A 463 1.19 -6.60 -15.73
N ASN A 464 2.03 -7.00 -14.77
CA ASN A 464 1.88 -8.26 -14.06
C ASN A 464 0.53 -8.34 -13.33
N SER A 465 0.11 -7.26 -12.69
CA SER A 465 -1.17 -7.21 -11.97
C SER A 465 -2.36 -7.28 -12.92
N LEU A 466 -2.33 -6.57 -14.06
CA LEU A 466 -3.34 -6.68 -15.12
C LEU A 466 -3.43 -8.08 -15.72
N SER A 467 -2.29 -8.77 -15.85
CA SER A 467 -2.23 -10.16 -16.32
C SER A 467 -2.88 -11.15 -15.35
N ASN A 468 -2.82 -10.87 -14.05
CA ASN A 468 -3.34 -11.75 -13.00
C ASN A 468 -4.73 -11.35 -12.50
N ALA A 469 -5.20 -10.15 -12.80
CA ALA A 469 -6.51 -9.68 -12.37
C ALA A 469 -7.65 -10.50 -13.02
N PRO A 470 -8.70 -10.89 -12.27
CA PRO A 470 -9.84 -11.62 -12.82
C PRO A 470 -10.69 -10.78 -13.77
N GLY A 471 -10.45 -9.48 -13.85
CA GLY A 471 -11.13 -8.52 -14.71
C GLY A 471 -10.40 -7.18 -14.70
N TYR A 472 -10.99 -6.16 -15.35
CA TYR A 472 -10.32 -4.86 -15.55
C TYR A 472 -10.98 -3.71 -14.78
N ARG A 473 -11.88 -4.02 -13.84
CA ARG A 473 -12.41 -3.05 -12.89
C ARG A 473 -11.33 -2.67 -11.88
N GLY A 474 -11.37 -1.46 -11.38
CA GLY A 474 -10.40 -0.97 -10.40
C GLY A 474 -10.25 -1.89 -9.20
N GLU A 475 -11.34 -2.43 -8.66
CA GLU A 475 -11.33 -3.42 -7.57
C GLU A 475 -10.53 -4.69 -7.93
N ALA A 476 -10.74 -5.24 -9.13
CA ALA A 476 -10.02 -6.44 -9.56
C ALA A 476 -8.51 -6.18 -9.73
N ILE A 477 -8.15 -5.00 -10.27
CA ILE A 477 -6.76 -4.59 -10.42
C ILE A 477 -6.14 -4.33 -9.05
N ARG A 478 -6.87 -3.65 -8.15
CA ARG A 478 -6.46 -3.43 -6.75
C ARG A 478 -6.14 -4.74 -6.05
N HIS A 479 -7.01 -5.74 -6.15
CA HIS A 479 -6.78 -7.05 -5.55
C HIS A 479 -5.54 -7.74 -6.14
N ALA A 480 -5.30 -7.62 -7.43
CA ALA A 480 -4.12 -8.20 -8.06
C ALA A 480 -2.81 -7.50 -7.62
N LEU A 481 -2.84 -6.17 -7.44
CA LEU A 481 -1.72 -5.40 -6.86
C LEU A 481 -1.46 -5.85 -5.42
N LEU A 482 -2.51 -5.94 -4.60
CA LEU A 482 -2.42 -6.34 -3.20
C LEU A 482 -1.92 -7.79 -3.02
N ALA A 483 -2.31 -8.67 -3.93
CA ALA A 483 -1.89 -10.07 -3.95
C ALA A 483 -0.44 -10.28 -4.43
N THR A 484 0.28 -9.22 -4.79
CA THR A 484 1.66 -9.32 -5.28
C THR A 484 2.57 -9.99 -4.25
N ARG A 485 3.20 -11.10 -4.66
CA ARG A 485 4.21 -11.83 -3.87
C ARG A 485 5.39 -12.20 -4.77
N ASN A 486 6.59 -11.93 -4.27
CA ASN A 486 7.84 -12.28 -4.93
C ASN A 486 7.96 -11.80 -6.39
N PHE A 487 7.34 -10.67 -6.73
CA PHE A 487 7.47 -10.08 -8.06
C PHE A 487 8.91 -9.59 -8.27
N GLN A 488 9.52 -10.00 -9.38
CA GLN A 488 10.90 -9.66 -9.72
C GLN A 488 10.97 -8.26 -10.34
N MET A 489 11.42 -7.31 -9.55
CA MET A 489 11.83 -5.98 -10.02
C MET A 489 13.25 -6.05 -10.60
N THR A 490 13.68 -4.99 -11.23
CA THR A 490 15.03 -4.89 -11.83
C THR A 490 16.15 -5.11 -10.80
N HIS A 491 15.95 -4.68 -9.55
CA HIS A 491 16.99 -4.75 -8.49
C HIS A 491 16.55 -5.46 -7.22
N ALA A 492 15.27 -5.77 -7.08
CA ALA A 492 14.71 -6.32 -5.85
C ALA A 492 13.53 -7.23 -6.13
N THR A 493 13.03 -7.88 -5.09
CA THR A 493 11.79 -8.66 -5.14
C THR A 493 10.72 -7.93 -4.34
N LEU A 494 9.58 -7.67 -4.97
CA LEU A 494 8.45 -6.98 -4.38
C LEU A 494 7.39 -7.96 -3.89
N SER A 495 7.03 -7.83 -2.63
CA SER A 495 5.81 -8.38 -2.06
C SER A 495 5.10 -7.25 -1.34
N ILE A 496 3.79 -7.11 -1.50
CA ILE A 496 3.03 -6.00 -0.91
C ILE A 496 2.49 -6.39 0.47
N ASP A 497 2.66 -5.49 1.43
CA ASP A 497 2.02 -5.57 2.75
C ASP A 497 0.56 -5.10 2.61
N PRO A 498 -0.44 -5.96 2.91
CA PRO A 498 -1.85 -5.57 2.81
C PRO A 498 -2.26 -4.44 3.77
N ARG A 499 -1.46 -4.16 4.80
CA ARG A 499 -1.76 -3.12 5.79
C ARG A 499 -1.29 -1.74 5.38
N SER A 500 -0.15 -1.67 4.68
CA SER A 500 0.45 -0.41 4.28
C SER A 500 0.41 -0.16 2.77
N HIS A 501 0.03 -1.16 1.97
CA HIS A 501 0.08 -1.14 0.50
C HIS A 501 1.47 -0.77 -0.07
N ALA A 502 2.51 -1.00 0.74
CA ALA A 502 3.92 -0.77 0.43
C ALA A 502 4.70 -2.09 0.51
N PRO A 503 6.00 -2.12 0.20
CA PRO A 503 6.80 -3.36 0.25
C PRO A 503 6.77 -4.03 1.63
N LEU A 504 6.41 -5.31 1.65
CA LEU A 504 6.41 -6.15 2.85
C LEU A 504 7.84 -6.45 3.31
N ASN A 505 8.74 -6.78 2.38
CA ASN A 505 10.13 -7.11 2.65
C ASN A 505 10.98 -5.84 2.70
N LYS A 506 10.86 -5.11 3.80
CA LYS A 506 11.60 -3.86 4.02
C LYS A 506 13.09 -4.17 4.14
N SER A 507 13.85 -3.75 3.15
CA SER A 507 15.31 -3.92 3.13
C SER A 507 15.99 -2.65 2.62
N MET A 508 17.20 -2.41 3.13
CA MET A 508 18.04 -1.28 2.77
C MET A 508 19.44 -1.80 2.46
N THR A 509 20.12 -1.20 1.51
CA THR A 509 21.53 -1.48 1.25
C THR A 509 22.36 -0.49 2.03
N LEU A 510 23.29 -1.00 2.83
CA LEU A 510 24.34 -0.21 3.46
C LEU A 510 25.60 -0.33 2.63
N ILE A 511 26.18 0.81 2.34
CA ILE A 511 27.47 0.93 1.68
C ILE A 511 28.43 1.52 2.70
N TYR A 512 29.57 0.91 2.86
CA TYR A 512 30.60 1.42 3.74
C TYR A 512 31.98 1.36 3.09
N CYS A 513 32.83 2.28 3.43
CA CYS A 513 34.20 2.33 2.98
C CYS A 513 35.11 1.77 4.07
N ASP A 514 35.91 0.77 3.71
CA ASP A 514 37.05 0.30 4.49
C ASP A 514 38.30 0.77 3.79
N SER A 515 39.08 1.64 4.43
CA SER A 515 40.29 2.23 3.85
C SER A 515 41.34 1.20 3.40
N SER A 516 41.29 -0.02 3.94
CA SER A 516 42.21 -1.12 3.63
C SER A 516 41.72 -2.04 2.52
N LYS A 517 40.40 -2.11 2.29
CA LYS A 517 39.76 -3.11 1.43
C LYS A 517 38.85 -2.54 0.36
N GLY A 518 38.61 -1.23 0.34
CA GLY A 518 37.73 -0.58 -0.62
C GLY A 518 36.28 -0.44 -0.15
N ILE A 519 35.37 -0.34 -1.11
CA ILE A 519 33.94 -0.10 -0.86
C ILE A 519 33.20 -1.41 -0.80
N PHE A 520 32.37 -1.60 0.24
CA PHE A 520 31.57 -2.79 0.47
C PHE A 520 30.09 -2.46 0.51
N GLN A 521 29.30 -3.42 0.03
CA GLN A 521 27.84 -3.35 0.10
C GLN A 521 27.31 -4.46 0.99
N LYS A 522 26.43 -4.12 1.91
CA LYS A 522 25.73 -5.07 2.76
C LYS A 522 24.24 -4.78 2.77
N ARG A 523 23.44 -5.77 2.38
CA ARG A 523 21.98 -5.64 2.50
C ARG A 523 21.55 -5.92 3.92
N ILE A 524 20.89 -4.97 4.56
CA ILE A 524 20.24 -5.14 5.84
C ILE A 524 18.73 -5.26 5.64
N ARG A 525 18.12 -6.08 6.49
CA ARG A 525 16.66 -6.22 6.55
C ARG A 525 16.21 -5.86 7.93
N ALA A 526 15.12 -5.09 8.05
CA ALA A 526 14.46 -4.95 9.34
C ALA A 526 14.05 -6.36 9.81
N ARG A 527 14.45 -6.73 11.02
CA ARG A 527 13.96 -7.97 11.61
C ARG A 527 12.43 -7.86 11.71
N LYS A 528 11.73 -8.92 11.35
CA LYS A 528 10.32 -9.07 11.73
C LYS A 528 10.27 -9.12 13.24
N ASP A 529 9.54 -8.20 13.86
CA ASP A 529 9.18 -8.30 15.27
C ASP A 529 8.11 -9.37 15.44
#